data_093440e7193dc787c327cf9f3fdf6503
#
_entry.id   093440e7193dc787c327cf9f3fdf6503
#
_cell.length_a   1.000
_cell.length_b   1.000
_cell.length_c   1.000
_cell.angle_alpha   90.00
_cell.angle_beta   90.00
_cell.angle_gamma   90.00
#
_symmetry.space_group_name_H-M   'P 1'
#
loop_
_entity.id
_entity.type
_entity.pdbx_description
1 polymer ?
#
loop_
_entity_poly.entity_id
_entity_poly.type
_entity_poly.pdbx_seq_one_letter_code
_entity_poly.pdbx_strand_id
1 'polypeptide(L)'
;STLGTTILLSKIAKLFPPGVINVINGDEKIGMALNSASLVRSISFTGGGNVAKLIMKDAAKNLKRVQFELGGNDPAIILEDLDFDKYMNRIIDGTFTRAGQVCKATKRIYVPEHRADEFFEILYKRLNEFKIGYQLNPESNMGPINNKNQYNFIKSLGAGLIANNKNAYEVGQSIDDYWQ
;
A
#
# COMPACT_ATOMS: atom_id res chain seq x y z
N SER A 1 -4.66 1.52 12.05
CA SER A 1 -5.46 2.03 10.95
C SER A 1 -6.77 1.26 10.75
N THR A 2 -6.77 -0.06 10.80
CA THR A 2 -7.97 -0.90 10.64
C THR A 2 -8.50 -1.43 11.97
N LEU A 3 -8.53 -0.59 13.00
CA LEU A 3 -8.89 -0.95 14.37
C LEU A 3 -10.26 -1.64 14.46
N GLY A 4 -11.29 -1.08 13.82
CA GLY A 4 -12.64 -1.65 13.84
C GLY A 4 -12.71 -3.06 13.27
N THR A 5 -12.07 -3.30 12.12
CA THR A 5 -12.00 -4.63 11.49
C THR A 5 -11.23 -5.61 12.38
N THR A 6 -10.14 -5.17 12.99
CA THR A 6 -9.35 -6.02 13.90
C THR A 6 -10.15 -6.41 15.15
N ILE A 7 -10.95 -5.49 15.71
CA ILE A 7 -11.88 -5.79 16.82
C ILE A 7 -12.92 -6.84 16.40
N LEU A 8 -13.43 -6.79 15.16
CA LEU A 8 -14.36 -7.80 14.67
C LEU A 8 -13.73 -9.20 14.63
N LEU A 9 -12.43 -9.32 14.35
CA LEU A 9 -11.72 -10.61 14.41
C LEU A 9 -11.76 -11.24 15.81
N SER A 10 -11.87 -10.44 16.88
CA SER A 10 -12.02 -10.96 18.23
C SER A 10 -13.30 -11.78 18.43
N LYS A 11 -14.35 -11.50 17.63
CA LYS A 11 -15.59 -12.31 17.64
C LYS A 11 -15.36 -13.70 17.07
N ILE A 12 -14.54 -13.81 16.02
CA ILE A 12 -14.13 -15.09 15.42
C ILE A 12 -13.25 -15.86 16.41
N ALA A 13 -12.36 -15.18 17.12
CA ALA A 13 -11.50 -15.79 18.13
C ALA A 13 -12.28 -16.52 19.23
N LYS A 14 -13.51 -16.08 19.55
CA LYS A 14 -14.40 -16.74 20.53
C LYS A 14 -14.91 -18.12 20.09
N LEU A 15 -14.78 -18.47 18.80
CA LEU A 15 -15.14 -19.81 18.30
C LEU A 15 -14.07 -20.86 18.61
N PHE A 16 -12.92 -20.45 19.14
CA PHE A 16 -11.81 -21.31 19.52
C PHE A 16 -11.71 -21.42 21.05
N PRO A 17 -11.05 -22.45 21.58
CA PRO A 17 -10.79 -22.54 23.01
C PRO A 17 -10.10 -21.29 23.54
N PRO A 18 -10.37 -20.85 24.77
CA PRO A 18 -9.74 -19.65 25.35
C PRO A 18 -8.21 -19.69 25.26
N GLY A 19 -7.62 -18.59 24.83
CA GLY A 19 -6.16 -18.44 24.73
C GLY A 19 -5.54 -18.94 23.43
N VAL A 20 -6.28 -19.68 22.57
CA VAL A 20 -5.75 -20.14 21.27
C VAL A 20 -5.55 -18.98 20.29
N ILE A 21 -6.52 -18.07 20.23
CA ILE A 21 -6.44 -16.85 19.42
C ILE A 21 -6.69 -15.64 20.31
N ASN A 22 -5.72 -14.74 20.35
CA ASN A 22 -5.80 -13.49 21.10
C ASN A 22 -5.66 -12.32 20.15
N VAL A 23 -6.60 -11.38 20.16
CA VAL A 23 -6.59 -10.18 19.33
C VAL A 23 -6.27 -8.99 20.22
N ILE A 24 -5.13 -8.36 19.98
CA ILE A 24 -4.64 -7.22 20.76
C ILE A 24 -4.51 -6.05 19.81
N ASN A 25 -5.10 -4.92 20.20
CA ASN A 25 -4.94 -3.66 19.50
C ASN A 25 -4.08 -2.71 20.33
N GLY A 26 -3.22 -1.97 19.65
CA GLY A 26 -2.36 -0.99 20.32
C GLY A 26 -1.47 -0.25 19.33
N ASP A 27 -0.61 0.57 19.89
CA ASP A 27 0.41 1.31 19.17
C ASP A 27 1.71 0.50 19.01
N GLU A 28 2.78 1.17 18.61
CA GLU A 28 4.10 0.56 18.46
C GLU A 28 4.63 -0.06 19.75
N LYS A 29 4.27 0.49 20.93
CA LYS A 29 4.72 -0.03 22.24
C LYS A 29 4.19 -1.43 22.50
N ILE A 30 2.95 -1.69 22.12
CA ILE A 30 2.36 -3.03 22.23
C ILE A 30 3.06 -4.00 21.27
N GLY A 31 3.34 -3.57 20.03
CA GLY A 31 4.11 -4.36 19.08
C GLY A 31 5.50 -4.70 19.60
N MET A 32 6.20 -3.71 20.17
CA MET A 32 7.54 -3.90 20.77
C MET A 32 7.47 -4.86 21.97
N ALA A 33 6.47 -4.71 22.85
CA ALA A 33 6.29 -5.60 24.00
C ALA A 33 6.09 -7.05 23.58
N LEU A 34 5.23 -7.31 22.56
CA LEU A 34 5.05 -8.64 22.00
C LEU A 34 6.33 -9.19 21.37
N ASN A 35 7.06 -8.34 20.62
CA ASN A 35 8.31 -8.73 19.98
C ASN A 35 9.37 -9.13 21.01
N SER A 36 9.45 -8.42 22.14
CA SER A 36 10.44 -8.67 23.22
C SER A 36 10.02 -9.79 24.16
N ALA A 37 8.73 -10.16 24.23
CA ALA A 37 8.25 -11.17 25.18
C ALA A 37 8.92 -12.53 24.98
N SER A 38 9.50 -13.11 26.04
CA SER A 38 10.28 -14.37 25.98
C SER A 38 9.46 -15.58 25.53
N LEU A 39 8.16 -15.58 25.81
CA LEU A 39 7.25 -16.67 25.44
C LEU A 39 6.85 -16.63 23.94
N VAL A 40 7.03 -15.51 23.26
CA VAL A 40 6.79 -15.40 21.80
C VAL A 40 7.99 -16.00 21.09
N ARG A 41 7.79 -17.11 20.39
CA ARG A 41 8.86 -17.84 19.69
C ARG A 41 8.95 -17.55 18.19
N SER A 42 7.84 -17.09 17.60
CA SER A 42 7.77 -16.80 16.16
C SER A 42 7.00 -15.52 15.95
N ILE A 43 7.45 -14.71 14.99
CA ILE A 43 6.88 -13.43 14.63
C ILE A 43 6.62 -13.46 13.13
N SER A 44 5.37 -13.21 12.74
CA SER A 44 5.01 -12.91 11.35
C SER A 44 4.61 -11.44 11.28
N PHE A 45 5.27 -10.67 10.41
CA PHE A 45 5.08 -9.22 10.32
C PHE A 45 4.86 -8.81 8.88
N THR A 46 3.81 -8.02 8.66
CA THR A 46 3.56 -7.34 7.39
C THR A 46 3.67 -5.83 7.61
N GLY A 47 4.54 -5.16 6.86
CA GLY A 47 4.73 -3.71 6.99
C GLY A 47 5.99 -3.17 6.33
N GLY A 48 6.47 -2.03 6.80
CA GLY A 48 7.65 -1.37 6.23
C GLY A 48 8.98 -1.99 6.64
N GLY A 49 9.97 -1.96 5.73
CA GLY A 49 11.30 -2.55 5.94
C GLY A 49 12.06 -1.98 7.15
N ASN A 50 11.86 -0.70 7.48
CA ASN A 50 12.50 -0.10 8.64
C ASN A 50 12.02 -0.74 9.96
N VAL A 51 10.72 -0.99 10.09
CA VAL A 51 10.16 -1.69 11.26
C VAL A 51 10.62 -3.14 11.27
N ALA A 52 10.65 -3.81 10.11
CA ALA A 52 11.16 -5.19 10.02
C ALA A 52 12.60 -5.33 10.52
N LYS A 53 13.46 -4.36 10.21
CA LYS A 53 14.86 -4.33 10.72
C LYS A 53 14.91 -4.24 12.24
N LEU A 54 14.04 -3.44 12.86
CA LEU A 54 13.94 -3.32 14.31
C LEU A 54 13.44 -4.64 14.94
N ILE A 55 12.42 -5.25 14.35
CA ILE A 55 11.90 -6.55 14.78
C ILE A 55 12.99 -7.63 14.67
N MET A 56 13.73 -7.69 13.56
CA MET A 56 14.81 -8.63 13.35
C MET A 56 15.91 -8.49 14.43
N LYS A 57 16.33 -7.24 14.68
CA LYS A 57 17.34 -6.93 15.71
C LYS A 57 16.93 -7.42 17.09
N ASP A 58 15.65 -7.27 17.44
CA ASP A 58 15.15 -7.67 18.76
C ASP A 58 14.92 -9.19 18.83
N ALA A 59 14.37 -9.78 17.78
CA ALA A 59 14.13 -11.22 17.67
C ALA A 59 15.42 -12.03 17.77
N ALA A 60 16.54 -11.50 17.27
CA ALA A 60 17.87 -12.14 17.36
C ALA A 60 18.33 -12.40 18.79
N LYS A 61 17.94 -11.57 19.76
CA LYS A 61 18.32 -11.73 21.18
C LYS A 61 17.84 -13.05 21.79
N ASN A 62 16.72 -13.58 21.28
CA ASN A 62 16.10 -14.80 21.77
C ASN A 62 15.96 -15.87 20.67
N LEU A 63 16.68 -15.73 19.55
CA LEU A 63 16.67 -16.64 18.40
C LEU A 63 15.25 -16.95 17.91
N LYS A 64 14.36 -15.94 17.88
CA LYS A 64 12.99 -16.09 17.43
C LYS A 64 12.95 -16.30 15.92
N ARG A 65 12.02 -17.12 15.44
CA ARG A 65 11.74 -17.20 14.02
C ARG A 65 11.02 -15.94 13.57
N VAL A 66 11.39 -15.41 12.41
CA VAL A 66 10.74 -14.25 11.83
C VAL A 66 10.36 -14.53 10.38
N GLN A 67 9.16 -14.10 10.00
CA GLN A 67 8.68 -14.06 8.64
C GLN A 67 8.25 -12.65 8.32
N PHE A 68 8.74 -12.10 7.22
CA PHE A 68 8.45 -10.73 6.81
C PHE A 68 7.76 -10.70 5.45
N GLU A 69 6.63 -9.99 5.40
CA GLU A 69 5.96 -9.56 4.20
C GLU A 69 6.11 -8.04 4.10
N LEU A 70 6.94 -7.59 3.18
CA LEU A 70 7.37 -6.19 3.08
C LEU A 70 6.94 -5.58 1.74
N GLY A 71 7.17 -4.28 1.59
CA GLY A 71 6.97 -3.60 0.33
C GLY A 71 8.05 -3.97 -0.70
N GLY A 72 7.76 -3.60 -1.95
CA GLY A 72 8.65 -3.84 -3.09
C GLY A 72 8.64 -2.67 -4.07
N ASN A 73 9.39 -2.82 -5.16
CA ASN A 73 9.43 -1.93 -6.30
C ASN A 73 9.09 -2.72 -7.58
N ASP A 74 7.87 -3.22 -7.60
CA ASP A 74 7.40 -4.26 -8.52
C ASP A 74 7.31 -3.73 -9.96
N PRO A 75 7.86 -4.45 -10.95
CA PRO A 75 7.78 -4.06 -12.35
C PRO A 75 6.55 -4.66 -13.05
N ALA A 76 6.01 -3.93 -14.03
CA ALA A 76 5.22 -4.47 -15.11
C ALA A 76 6.02 -4.35 -16.41
N ILE A 77 6.05 -5.40 -17.19
CA ILE A 77 6.73 -5.45 -18.49
C ILE A 77 5.66 -5.58 -19.57
N ILE A 78 5.57 -4.58 -20.42
CA ILE A 78 4.62 -4.53 -21.53
C ILE A 78 5.30 -5.14 -22.75
N LEU A 79 4.66 -6.15 -23.34
CA LEU A 79 5.14 -6.78 -24.55
C LEU A 79 4.67 -6.02 -25.80
N GLU A 80 5.34 -6.27 -26.94
CA GLU A 80 5.11 -5.59 -28.21
C GLU A 80 3.67 -5.67 -28.70
N ASP A 81 3.04 -6.82 -28.51
CA ASP A 81 1.71 -7.17 -29.04
C ASP A 81 0.58 -6.84 -28.07
N LEU A 82 0.85 -6.16 -26.92
CA LEU A 82 -0.20 -5.84 -25.98
C LEU A 82 -1.18 -4.81 -26.56
N ASP A 83 -2.46 -5.13 -26.52
CA ASP A 83 -3.57 -4.23 -26.83
C ASP A 83 -3.83 -3.31 -25.63
N PHE A 84 -3.44 -2.03 -25.75
CA PHE A 84 -3.57 -1.05 -24.67
C PHE A 84 -5.02 -0.75 -24.33
N ASP A 85 -5.91 -0.63 -25.30
CA ASP A 85 -7.32 -0.34 -25.06
C ASP A 85 -7.98 -1.43 -24.22
N LYS A 86 -7.64 -2.66 -24.51
CA LYS A 86 -8.19 -3.84 -23.84
C LYS A 86 -7.63 -4.02 -22.42
N TYR A 87 -6.33 -3.76 -22.20
CA TYR A 87 -5.65 -4.12 -20.96
C TYR A 87 -5.27 -2.96 -20.05
N MET A 88 -5.46 -1.69 -20.48
CA MET A 88 -5.08 -0.53 -19.69
C MET A 88 -5.73 -0.52 -18.29
N ASN A 89 -7.01 -0.85 -18.19
CA ASN A 89 -7.69 -0.89 -16.89
C ASN A 89 -7.04 -1.89 -15.94
N ARG A 90 -6.57 -3.05 -16.44
CA ARG A 90 -5.87 -4.05 -15.63
C ARG A 90 -4.50 -3.55 -15.14
N ILE A 91 -3.81 -2.76 -15.96
CA ILE A 91 -2.54 -2.13 -15.60
C ILE A 91 -2.79 -1.08 -14.51
N ILE A 92 -3.81 -0.26 -14.69
CA ILE A 92 -4.24 0.76 -13.72
C ILE A 92 -4.62 0.11 -12.39
N ASP A 93 -5.43 -0.95 -12.40
CA ASP A 93 -5.81 -1.68 -11.20
C ASP A 93 -4.59 -2.28 -10.49
N GLY A 94 -3.65 -2.84 -11.22
CA GLY A 94 -2.40 -3.37 -10.67
C GLY A 94 -1.51 -2.31 -10.01
N THR A 95 -1.65 -1.05 -10.42
CA THR A 95 -0.86 0.08 -9.94
C THR A 95 -1.58 0.84 -8.81
N PHE A 96 -2.86 1.16 -8.99
CA PHE A 96 -3.56 2.14 -8.18
C PHE A 96 -4.64 1.55 -7.25
N THR A 97 -4.87 0.24 -7.27
CA THR A 97 -5.77 -0.40 -6.28
C THR A 97 -5.38 0.05 -4.87
N ARG A 98 -6.38 0.49 -4.09
CA ARG A 98 -6.20 1.06 -2.73
C ARG A 98 -5.25 2.25 -2.71
N ALA A 99 -5.30 3.11 -3.70
CA ALA A 99 -4.39 4.25 -3.88
C ALA A 99 -2.91 3.83 -3.92
N GLY A 100 -2.60 2.69 -4.55
CA GLY A 100 -1.25 2.14 -4.64
C GLY A 100 -0.68 1.59 -3.32
N GLN A 101 -1.47 1.57 -2.24
CA GLN A 101 -1.02 1.14 -0.91
C GLN A 101 -1.06 -0.39 -0.77
N VAL A 102 -0.48 -1.11 -1.73
CA VAL A 102 -0.39 -2.57 -1.76
C VAL A 102 1.06 -2.98 -1.93
N CYS A 103 1.52 -3.97 -1.19
CA CYS A 103 2.92 -4.45 -1.22
C CYS A 103 3.38 -4.76 -2.65
N LYS A 104 2.54 -5.44 -3.43
CA LYS A 104 2.77 -5.85 -4.82
C LYS A 104 2.23 -4.89 -5.88
N ALA A 105 1.80 -3.65 -5.51
CA ALA A 105 1.40 -2.68 -6.51
C ALA A 105 2.54 -2.41 -7.49
N THR A 106 2.23 -2.27 -8.77
CA THR A 106 3.21 -1.91 -9.79
C THR A 106 3.75 -0.51 -9.53
N LYS A 107 5.07 -0.35 -9.44
CA LYS A 107 5.74 0.93 -9.25
C LYS A 107 6.56 1.34 -10.46
N ARG A 108 6.85 0.41 -11.37
CA ARG A 108 7.61 0.64 -12.58
C ARG A 108 6.93 -0.07 -13.74
N ILE A 109 6.71 0.65 -14.84
CA ILE A 109 6.14 0.08 -16.06
C ILE A 109 7.17 0.24 -17.17
N TYR A 110 7.62 -0.88 -17.72
CA TYR A 110 8.55 -0.91 -18.84
C TYR A 110 7.75 -1.13 -20.11
N VAL A 111 7.85 -0.18 -21.02
CA VAL A 111 7.12 -0.15 -22.31
C VAL A 111 8.14 -0.13 -23.44
N PRO A 112 7.91 -0.81 -24.57
CA PRO A 112 8.74 -0.65 -25.76
C PRO A 112 8.86 0.83 -26.16
N GLU A 113 10.07 1.30 -26.47
CA GLU A 113 10.37 2.71 -26.68
C GLU A 113 9.43 3.34 -27.73
N HIS A 114 9.24 2.69 -28.85
CA HIS A 114 8.40 3.18 -29.94
C HIS A 114 6.89 3.17 -29.64
N ARG A 115 6.45 2.57 -28.52
CA ARG A 115 5.06 2.57 -28.04
C ARG A 115 4.86 3.40 -26.75
N ALA A 116 5.92 4.04 -26.28
CA ALA A 116 5.88 4.72 -24.99
C ALA A 116 4.91 5.91 -24.99
N ASP A 117 4.88 6.70 -26.06
CA ASP A 117 3.99 7.86 -26.17
C ASP A 117 2.51 7.42 -26.24
N GLU A 118 2.20 6.43 -27.08
CA GLU A 118 0.85 5.82 -27.17
C GLU A 118 0.37 5.34 -25.79
N PHE A 119 1.23 4.59 -25.11
CA PHE A 119 0.93 4.07 -23.78
C PHE A 119 0.66 5.20 -22.79
N PHE A 120 1.53 6.22 -22.78
CA PHE A 120 1.41 7.34 -21.85
C PHE A 120 0.14 8.15 -22.09
N GLU A 121 -0.21 8.46 -23.34
CA GLU A 121 -1.43 9.19 -23.67
C GLU A 121 -2.70 8.47 -23.17
N ILE A 122 -2.79 7.17 -23.41
CA ILE A 122 -3.94 6.37 -22.96
C ILE A 122 -3.99 6.32 -21.43
N LEU A 123 -2.86 6.04 -20.78
CA LEU A 123 -2.75 6.00 -19.32
C LEU A 123 -3.14 7.35 -18.70
N TYR A 124 -2.56 8.43 -19.19
CA TYR A 124 -2.81 9.79 -18.69
C TYR A 124 -4.29 10.18 -18.82
N LYS A 125 -4.90 9.91 -19.95
CA LYS A 125 -6.34 10.15 -20.17
C LYS A 125 -7.18 9.38 -19.15
N ARG A 126 -6.92 8.09 -18.96
CA ARG A 126 -7.67 7.25 -18.02
C ARG A 126 -7.50 7.69 -16.56
N LEU A 127 -6.29 8.09 -16.17
CA LEU A 127 -6.01 8.54 -14.80
C LEU A 127 -6.65 9.90 -14.49
N ASN A 128 -6.79 10.78 -15.48
CA ASN A 128 -7.49 12.06 -15.29
C ASN A 128 -9.01 11.89 -15.04
N GLU A 129 -9.57 10.73 -15.37
CA GLU A 129 -10.97 10.40 -15.06
C GLU A 129 -11.15 9.91 -13.61
N PHE A 130 -10.05 9.69 -12.86
CA PHE A 130 -10.12 9.22 -11.47
C PHE A 130 -10.70 10.28 -10.56
N LYS A 131 -11.75 9.89 -9.84
CA LYS A 131 -12.37 10.68 -8.77
C LYS A 131 -11.85 10.17 -7.43
N ILE A 132 -11.03 10.98 -6.80
CA ILE A 132 -10.37 10.65 -5.53
C ILE A 132 -11.20 11.26 -4.40
N GLY A 133 -11.66 10.45 -3.47
CA GLY A 133 -12.50 10.94 -2.39
C GLY A 133 -12.76 9.90 -1.29
N TYR A 134 -13.71 10.23 -0.41
CA TYR A 134 -14.07 9.35 0.69
C TYR A 134 -14.56 7.98 0.18
N GLN A 135 -14.05 6.93 0.76
CA GLN A 135 -14.26 5.55 0.27
C GLN A 135 -15.72 5.05 0.33
N LEU A 136 -16.59 5.73 1.06
CA LEU A 136 -18.03 5.43 1.08
C LEU A 136 -18.85 6.34 0.15
N ASN A 137 -18.21 7.31 -0.52
CA ASN A 137 -18.84 8.10 -1.55
C ASN A 137 -18.95 7.25 -2.83
N PRO A 138 -20.16 6.97 -3.35
CA PRO A 138 -20.35 6.12 -4.53
C PRO A 138 -19.73 6.69 -5.81
N GLU A 139 -19.42 7.98 -5.84
CA GLU A 139 -18.72 8.61 -6.96
C GLU A 139 -17.21 8.43 -6.92
N SER A 140 -16.64 8.07 -5.76
CA SER A 140 -15.21 7.85 -5.64
C SER A 140 -14.82 6.51 -6.28
N ASN A 141 -13.83 6.54 -7.17
CA ASN A 141 -13.21 5.32 -7.69
C ASN A 141 -11.80 5.08 -7.12
N MET A 142 -11.28 6.04 -6.36
CA MET A 142 -10.06 5.89 -5.57
C MET A 142 -10.27 6.50 -4.17
N GLY A 143 -9.96 5.73 -3.13
CA GLY A 143 -9.99 6.20 -1.74
C GLY A 143 -8.73 6.99 -1.34
N PRO A 144 -8.73 7.58 -0.14
CA PRO A 144 -7.62 8.39 0.35
C PRO A 144 -6.41 7.55 0.77
N ILE A 145 -5.30 8.25 0.99
CA ILE A 145 -4.14 7.69 1.70
C ILE A 145 -4.55 7.36 3.15
N ASN A 146 -4.10 6.22 3.65
CA ASN A 146 -4.57 5.58 4.88
C ASN A 146 -4.50 6.45 6.15
N ASN A 147 -3.52 7.35 6.26
CA ASN A 147 -3.36 8.23 7.41
C ASN A 147 -2.66 9.55 7.03
N LYS A 148 -2.85 10.57 7.86
CA LYS A 148 -2.35 11.93 7.59
C LYS A 148 -0.83 12.03 7.50
N ASN A 149 -0.10 11.25 8.29
CA ASN A 149 1.37 11.28 8.23
C ASN A 149 1.88 10.77 6.89
N GLN A 150 1.32 9.66 6.42
CA GLN A 150 1.64 9.09 5.11
C GLN A 150 1.20 10.02 3.97
N TYR A 151 0.03 10.64 4.10
CA TYR A 151 -0.44 11.64 3.15
C TYR A 151 0.55 12.81 3.04
N ASN A 152 0.93 13.42 4.17
CA ASN A 152 1.88 14.52 4.18
C ASN A 152 3.24 14.14 3.59
N PHE A 153 3.71 12.93 3.88
CA PHE A 153 4.95 12.40 3.31
C PHE A 153 4.85 12.27 1.78
N ILE A 154 3.79 11.65 1.25
CA ILE A 154 3.59 11.48 -0.19
C ILE A 154 3.40 12.84 -0.88
N LYS A 155 2.63 13.75 -0.28
CA LYS A 155 2.45 15.11 -0.80
C LYS A 155 3.79 15.84 -0.94
N SER A 156 4.67 15.74 0.05
CA SER A 156 6.00 16.36 -0.01
C SER A 156 6.88 15.73 -1.10
N LEU A 157 6.81 14.42 -1.28
CA LEU A 157 7.53 13.73 -2.37
C LEU A 157 7.01 14.15 -3.75
N GLY A 158 5.69 14.19 -3.92
CA GLY A 158 5.05 14.60 -5.19
C GLY A 158 5.43 16.02 -5.57
N ALA A 159 5.34 16.97 -4.63
CA ALA A 159 5.76 18.34 -4.85
C ALA A 159 7.24 18.45 -5.27
N GLY A 160 8.11 17.67 -4.62
CA GLY A 160 9.52 17.61 -4.98
C GLY A 160 9.78 17.02 -6.37
N LEU A 161 9.03 16.00 -6.76
CA LEU A 161 9.12 15.38 -8.08
C LEU A 161 8.69 16.35 -9.18
N ILE A 162 7.54 17.00 -9.02
CA ILE A 162 7.00 17.98 -10.00
C ILE A 162 7.94 19.17 -10.15
N ALA A 163 8.49 19.67 -9.04
CA ALA A 163 9.41 20.81 -9.08
C ALA A 163 10.73 20.50 -9.77
N ASN A 164 11.21 19.25 -9.73
CA ASN A 164 12.53 18.87 -10.20
C ASN A 164 12.55 18.00 -11.47
N ASN A 165 11.38 17.60 -11.98
CA ASN A 165 11.27 16.72 -13.13
C ASN A 165 10.19 17.19 -14.10
N LYS A 166 10.59 17.60 -15.30
CA LYS A 166 9.67 18.08 -16.34
C LYS A 166 8.69 17.01 -16.85
N ASN A 167 8.99 15.74 -16.61
CA ASN A 167 8.17 14.58 -16.99
C ASN A 167 7.38 14.01 -15.79
N ALA A 168 7.17 14.82 -14.75
CA ALA A 168 6.30 14.45 -13.63
C ALA A 168 4.92 15.10 -13.83
N TYR A 169 3.87 14.31 -13.67
CA TYR A 169 2.49 14.72 -13.89
C TYR A 169 1.64 14.41 -12.69
N GLU A 170 0.73 15.31 -12.35
CA GLU A 170 -0.33 15.10 -11.39
C GLU A 170 -1.62 14.79 -12.15
N VAL A 171 -2.33 13.77 -11.73
CA VAL A 171 -3.53 13.27 -12.41
C VAL A 171 -4.64 12.93 -11.41
N GLY A 172 -5.88 12.88 -11.90
CA GLY A 172 -7.06 12.61 -11.09
C GLY A 172 -7.66 13.89 -10.50
N GLN A 173 -8.87 13.77 -9.96
CA GLN A 173 -9.63 14.88 -9.38
C GLN A 173 -10.07 14.53 -7.96
N SER A 174 -9.71 15.37 -7.00
CA SER A 174 -10.30 15.29 -5.66
C SER A 174 -11.75 15.78 -5.72
N ILE A 175 -12.69 14.98 -5.23
CA ILE A 175 -14.12 15.32 -5.22
C ILE A 175 -14.64 15.69 -3.82
N ASP A 176 -13.79 15.65 -2.80
CA ASP A 176 -14.08 16.08 -1.44
C ASP A 176 -12.81 16.54 -0.72
N ASP A 177 -13.00 17.08 0.49
CA ASP A 177 -11.92 17.65 1.29
C ASP A 177 -11.20 16.62 2.17
N TYR A 178 -11.44 15.33 1.94
CA TYR A 178 -10.85 14.27 2.74
C TYR A 178 -9.37 14.12 2.42
N TRP A 179 -8.52 14.64 3.28
CA TRP A 179 -7.07 14.68 3.11
C TRP A 179 -6.59 15.57 1.94
N GLN A 180 -7.14 16.75 1.78
CA GLN A 180 -6.56 17.79 0.93
C GLN A 180 -5.25 18.32 1.49
#